data_136c442dc4184c56bb97529b40ad7d20
#
_entry.id   136c442dc4184c56bb97529b40ad7d20
#
_cell.length_a   1.000
_cell.length_b   1.000
_cell.length_c   1.000
_cell.angle_alpha   90.00
_cell.angle_beta   90.00
_cell.angle_gamma   90.00
#
_symmetry.space_group_name_H-M   'P 1'
#
loop_
_entity.id
_entity.type
_entity.pdbx_description
1 polymer ?
#
loop_
_entity_poly.entity_id
_entity_poly.type
_entity_poly.pdbx_seq_one_letter_code
_entity_poly.pdbx_strand_id
1 'polypeptide(L)'
;MIDSLIQRFAGGEAQSLAGPELHGGVAQMLETAPNEHGSSAISEALGALGGSGFGQSVEQGTMNASPEQRNGLASMLLNAVSQGGGSPDSALSSLGIGGQNMSPQELGALAQHVGENHPDALAGLLGNQLGSGGGGGGMLSLLGNPMVRQVGMSLAQKML
;
A
#
# COMPACT_ATOMS: atom_id res chain seq x y z
N MET A 1 0.14 24.44 5.81
CA MET A 1 1.24 23.48 5.81
C MET A 1 0.97 22.26 4.94
N ILE A 2 -0.24 21.67 5.02
CA ILE A 2 -0.60 20.58 4.11
C ILE A 2 -0.58 21.03 2.65
N ASP A 3 -0.94 22.28 2.38
CA ASP A 3 -0.94 22.85 1.02
C ASP A 3 0.44 22.79 0.37
N SER A 4 1.50 23.06 1.15
CA SER A 4 2.88 22.96 0.66
C SER A 4 3.23 21.52 0.26
N LEU A 5 2.80 20.56 1.07
CA LEU A 5 3.01 19.14 0.79
C LEU A 5 2.28 18.74 -0.50
N ILE A 6 1.03 19.14 -0.61
CA ILE A 6 0.21 18.85 -1.80
C ILE A 6 0.88 19.41 -3.06
N GLN A 7 1.35 20.65 -3.00
CA GLN A 7 2.03 21.29 -4.13
C GLN A 7 3.33 20.59 -4.50
N ARG A 8 4.10 20.16 -3.50
CA ARG A 8 5.37 19.44 -3.74
C ARG A 8 5.11 18.10 -4.42
N PHE A 9 4.10 17.35 -3.97
CA PHE A 9 3.74 16.09 -4.58
C PHE A 9 3.16 16.27 -5.99
N ALA A 10 2.27 17.24 -6.17
CA ALA A 10 1.65 17.52 -7.46
C ALA A 10 2.68 18.08 -8.46
N GLY A 11 3.67 18.81 -7.97
CA GLY A 11 4.74 19.38 -8.81
C GLY A 11 5.84 18.40 -9.20
N GLY A 12 5.76 17.14 -8.76
CA GLY A 12 6.75 16.13 -9.09
C GLY A 12 7.96 16.07 -8.16
N GLU A 13 7.98 16.87 -7.12
CA GLU A 13 9.07 16.88 -6.13
C GLU A 13 9.09 15.63 -5.25
N ALA A 14 8.03 14.81 -5.30
CA ALA A 14 7.95 13.56 -4.55
C ALA A 14 9.14 12.64 -4.83
N GLN A 15 9.71 12.71 -6.03
CA GLN A 15 10.85 11.88 -6.40
C GLN A 15 12.14 12.26 -5.67
N SER A 16 12.24 13.51 -5.20
CA SER A 16 13.43 14.01 -4.50
C SER A 16 13.30 13.90 -2.97
N LEU A 17 12.14 13.48 -2.46
CA LEU A 17 11.94 13.31 -1.03
C LEU A 17 12.62 12.04 -0.52
N ALA A 18 13.27 12.15 0.63
CA ALA A 18 13.83 10.99 1.32
C ALA A 18 12.70 10.10 1.85
N GLY A 19 12.99 8.81 2.04
CA GLY A 19 12.00 7.84 2.50
C GLY A 19 11.16 8.28 3.71
N PRO A 20 11.78 8.73 4.84
CA PRO A 20 11.01 9.18 5.99
C PRO A 20 10.14 10.41 5.72
N GLU A 21 10.62 11.36 4.94
CA GLU A 21 9.85 12.54 4.54
C GLU A 21 8.69 12.16 3.62
N LEU A 22 8.94 11.25 2.70
CA LEU A 22 7.93 10.74 1.78
C LEU A 22 6.80 10.06 2.56
N HIS A 23 7.14 9.14 3.45
CA HIS A 23 6.16 8.40 4.24
C HIS A 23 5.36 9.33 5.17
N GLY A 24 6.05 10.24 5.85
CA GLY A 24 5.41 11.22 6.74
C GLY A 24 4.47 12.16 6.00
N GLY A 25 4.88 12.65 4.84
CA GLY A 25 4.05 13.53 4.01
C GLY A 25 2.80 12.84 3.50
N VAL A 26 2.93 11.62 2.99
CA VAL A 26 1.78 10.85 2.50
C VAL A 26 0.84 10.50 3.66
N ALA A 27 1.37 10.06 4.81
CA ALA A 27 0.56 9.77 5.98
C ALA A 27 -0.26 10.99 6.41
N GLN A 28 0.35 12.17 6.45
CA GLN A 28 -0.32 13.40 6.80
C GLN A 28 -1.43 13.76 5.81
N MET A 29 -1.17 13.58 4.52
CA MET A 29 -2.19 13.81 3.51
C MET A 29 -3.35 12.83 3.66
N LEU A 30 -3.08 11.56 3.94
CA LEU A 30 -4.12 10.55 4.13
C LEU A 30 -4.97 10.84 5.37
N GLU A 31 -4.37 11.32 6.45
CA GLU A 31 -5.12 11.70 7.65
C GLU A 31 -6.04 12.90 7.40
N THR A 32 -5.62 13.82 6.55
CA THR A 32 -6.36 15.05 6.26
C THR A 32 -7.41 14.84 5.16
N ALA A 33 -7.14 13.95 4.22
CA ALA A 33 -8.03 13.71 3.09
C ALA A 33 -9.28 12.89 3.49
N PRO A 34 -10.42 13.09 2.82
CA PRO A 34 -11.55 12.19 2.98
C PRO A 34 -11.17 10.74 2.63
N ASN A 35 -11.78 9.78 3.30
CA ASN A 35 -11.51 8.35 3.08
C ASN A 35 -11.67 7.93 1.61
N GLU A 36 -12.62 8.52 0.92
CA GLU A 36 -12.86 8.27 -0.51
C GLU A 36 -11.64 8.63 -1.36
N HIS A 37 -10.99 9.75 -1.05
CA HIS A 37 -9.80 10.19 -1.76
C HIS A 37 -8.62 9.26 -1.51
N GLY A 38 -8.46 8.79 -0.27
CA GLY A 38 -7.42 7.84 0.07
C GLY A 38 -7.57 6.52 -0.67
N SER A 39 -8.77 5.95 -0.67
CA SER A 39 -9.06 4.69 -1.37
C SER A 39 -8.88 4.84 -2.88
N SER A 40 -9.35 5.96 -3.46
CA SER A 40 -9.19 6.25 -4.89
C SER A 40 -7.71 6.42 -5.27
N ALA A 41 -6.94 7.12 -4.45
CA ALA A 41 -5.51 7.32 -4.70
C ALA A 41 -4.75 5.98 -4.68
N ILE A 42 -5.10 5.11 -3.74
CA ILE A 42 -4.51 3.77 -3.65
C ILE A 42 -4.90 2.94 -4.87
N SER A 43 -6.15 2.98 -5.28
CA SER A 43 -6.63 2.27 -6.48
C SER A 43 -5.89 2.75 -7.74
N GLU A 44 -5.71 4.05 -7.90
CA GLU A 44 -4.96 4.62 -9.02
C GLU A 44 -3.48 4.23 -8.97
N ALA A 45 -2.89 4.23 -7.77
CA ALA A 45 -1.51 3.80 -7.61
C ALA A 45 -1.32 2.33 -7.98
N LEU A 46 -2.26 1.47 -7.57
CA LEU A 46 -2.23 0.06 -7.94
C LEU A 46 -2.36 -0.11 -9.46
N GLY A 47 -3.23 0.67 -10.09
CA GLY A 47 -3.38 0.66 -11.54
C GLY A 47 -2.14 1.14 -12.28
N ALA A 48 -1.46 2.15 -11.75
CA ALA A 48 -0.25 2.70 -12.36
C ALA A 48 0.94 1.76 -12.22
N LEU A 49 1.12 1.13 -11.07
CA LEU A 49 2.21 0.18 -10.82
C LEU A 49 1.93 -1.20 -11.41
N GLY A 50 0.65 -1.58 -11.50
CA GLY A 50 0.27 -2.94 -11.83
C GLY A 50 0.51 -3.89 -10.66
N GLY A 51 0.02 -5.12 -10.78
CA GLY A 51 0.19 -6.13 -9.74
C GLY A 51 1.66 -6.42 -9.44
N SER A 52 2.48 -6.60 -10.49
CA SER A 52 3.91 -6.90 -10.32
C SER A 52 4.67 -5.72 -9.69
N GLY A 53 4.37 -4.49 -10.06
CA GLY A 53 4.97 -3.31 -9.46
C GLY A 53 4.61 -3.17 -7.99
N PHE A 54 3.37 -3.43 -7.65
CA PHE A 54 2.90 -3.45 -6.25
C PHE A 54 3.61 -4.56 -5.46
N GLY A 55 3.72 -5.76 -6.03
CA GLY A 55 4.42 -6.87 -5.40
C GLY A 55 5.89 -6.55 -5.09
N GLN A 56 6.60 -5.96 -6.06
CA GLN A 56 7.98 -5.53 -5.86
C GLN A 56 8.10 -4.46 -4.78
N SER A 57 7.16 -3.52 -4.75
CA SER A 57 7.13 -2.47 -3.76
C SER A 57 6.94 -3.03 -2.34
N VAL A 58 6.03 -3.99 -2.18
CA VAL A 58 5.82 -4.69 -0.90
C VAL A 58 7.05 -5.49 -0.50
N GLU A 59 7.69 -6.18 -1.43
CA GLU A 59 8.93 -6.91 -1.16
C GLU A 59 10.00 -5.97 -0.59
N GLN A 60 10.22 -4.83 -1.24
CA GLN A 60 11.19 -3.85 -0.77
C GLN A 60 10.82 -3.28 0.60
N GLY A 61 9.56 -2.95 0.80
CA GLY A 61 9.09 -2.36 2.06
C GLY A 61 9.17 -3.32 3.23
N THR A 62 9.07 -4.62 2.98
CA THR A 62 9.07 -5.63 4.04
C THR A 62 10.45 -6.23 4.34
N MET A 63 11.47 -5.90 3.53
CA MET A 63 12.83 -6.42 3.77
C MET A 63 13.37 -6.09 5.16
N ASN A 64 13.05 -4.92 5.67
CA ASN A 64 13.49 -4.46 6.99
C ASN A 64 12.37 -4.48 8.04
N ALA A 65 11.22 -5.04 7.70
CA ALA A 65 10.08 -5.11 8.60
C ALA A 65 10.26 -6.25 9.62
N SER A 66 9.69 -6.05 10.82
CA SER A 66 9.66 -7.12 11.82
C SER A 66 8.72 -8.25 11.36
N PRO A 67 8.89 -9.49 11.90
CA PRO A 67 7.97 -10.58 11.59
C PRO A 67 6.51 -10.24 11.91
N GLU A 68 6.28 -9.48 12.97
CA GLU A 68 4.92 -9.05 13.36
C GLU A 68 4.30 -8.13 12.33
N GLN A 69 5.07 -7.19 11.80
CA GLN A 69 4.61 -6.29 10.74
C GLN A 69 4.30 -7.05 9.46
N ARG A 70 5.17 -7.99 9.10
CA ARG A 70 4.97 -8.84 7.92
C ARG A 70 3.71 -9.70 8.05
N ASN A 71 3.48 -10.27 9.24
CA ASN A 71 2.27 -11.07 9.49
C ASN A 71 1.01 -10.20 9.43
N GLY A 72 1.07 -8.97 9.93
CA GLY A 72 -0.05 -8.03 9.83
C GLY A 72 -0.40 -7.71 8.38
N LEU A 73 0.60 -7.45 7.55
CA LEU A 73 0.39 -7.19 6.12
C LEU A 73 -0.15 -8.44 5.42
N ALA A 74 0.39 -9.61 5.72
CA ALA A 74 -0.09 -10.88 5.16
C ALA A 74 -1.57 -11.11 5.48
N SER A 75 -1.97 -10.87 6.73
CA SER A 75 -3.37 -10.99 7.14
C SER A 75 -4.27 -10.05 6.37
N MET A 76 -3.83 -8.81 6.14
CA MET A 76 -4.58 -7.83 5.37
C MET A 76 -4.73 -8.27 3.90
N LEU A 77 -3.66 -8.76 3.30
CA LEU A 77 -3.70 -9.26 1.92
C LEU A 77 -4.65 -10.46 1.78
N LEU A 78 -4.61 -11.39 2.72
CA LEU A 78 -5.51 -12.54 2.73
C LEU A 78 -6.96 -12.10 2.95
N ASN A 79 -7.18 -11.09 3.77
CA ASN A 79 -8.50 -10.52 3.98
C ASN A 79 -9.04 -9.88 2.69
N ALA A 80 -8.18 -9.22 1.91
CA ALA A 80 -8.55 -8.68 0.61
C ALA A 80 -8.99 -9.79 -0.35
N VAL A 81 -8.31 -10.93 -0.36
CA VAL A 81 -8.70 -12.09 -1.16
C VAL A 81 -10.09 -12.56 -0.76
N SER A 82 -10.34 -12.68 0.54
CA SER A 82 -11.64 -13.11 1.07
C SER A 82 -12.75 -12.13 0.69
N GLN A 83 -12.52 -10.84 0.84
CA GLN A 83 -13.51 -9.81 0.47
C GLN A 83 -13.78 -9.76 -1.03
N GLY A 84 -12.77 -10.07 -1.84
CA GLY A 84 -12.91 -10.12 -3.29
C GLY A 84 -13.59 -11.38 -3.81
N GLY A 85 -14.04 -12.26 -2.92
CA GLY A 85 -14.74 -13.49 -3.29
C GLY A 85 -13.82 -14.69 -3.52
N GLY A 86 -12.51 -14.55 -3.26
CA GLY A 86 -11.55 -15.64 -3.37
C GLY A 86 -11.39 -16.41 -2.06
N SER A 87 -10.59 -17.47 -2.11
CA SER A 87 -10.22 -18.26 -0.95
C SER A 87 -8.76 -17.95 -0.58
N PRO A 88 -8.50 -17.48 0.66
CA PRO A 88 -7.11 -17.25 1.11
C PRO A 88 -6.24 -18.49 1.00
N ASP A 89 -6.78 -19.67 1.37
CA ASP A 89 -6.05 -20.93 1.30
C ASP A 89 -5.67 -21.30 -0.13
N SER A 90 -6.57 -21.08 -1.07
CA SER A 90 -6.31 -21.31 -2.50
C SER A 90 -5.23 -20.37 -3.04
N ALA A 91 -5.26 -19.11 -2.62
CA ALA A 91 -4.23 -18.13 -3.01
C ALA A 91 -2.85 -18.55 -2.50
N LEU A 92 -2.75 -18.95 -1.25
CA LEU A 92 -1.49 -19.41 -0.66
C LEU A 92 -0.99 -20.68 -1.37
N SER A 93 -1.88 -21.62 -1.63
CA SER A 93 -1.53 -22.88 -2.32
C SER A 93 -1.01 -22.63 -3.72
N SER A 94 -1.67 -21.75 -4.48
CA SER A 94 -1.25 -21.43 -5.86
C SER A 94 0.10 -20.73 -5.91
N LEU A 95 0.48 -20.02 -4.85
CA LEU A 95 1.77 -19.34 -4.75
C LEU A 95 2.85 -20.20 -4.08
N GLY A 96 2.48 -21.36 -3.52
CA GLY A 96 3.40 -22.23 -2.83
C GLY A 96 3.84 -21.70 -1.46
N ILE A 97 3.00 -20.91 -0.81
CA ILE A 97 3.31 -20.25 0.47
C ILE A 97 2.72 -21.05 1.62
N GLY A 98 3.52 -21.24 2.68
CA GLY A 98 3.13 -22.04 3.85
C GLY A 98 2.21 -21.34 4.86
N GLY A 99 1.88 -20.08 4.67
CA GLY A 99 0.88 -19.39 5.49
C GLY A 99 1.37 -18.74 6.78
N GLN A 100 2.57 -19.05 7.26
CA GLN A 100 3.14 -18.46 8.46
C GLN A 100 4.56 -17.96 8.20
N ASN A 101 4.89 -16.82 8.82
CA ASN A 101 6.23 -16.23 8.73
C ASN A 101 6.71 -16.04 7.30
N MET A 102 5.89 -15.41 6.50
CA MET A 102 6.21 -15.15 5.10
C MET A 102 7.47 -14.30 4.96
N SER A 103 8.34 -14.69 4.03
CA SER A 103 9.50 -13.88 3.65
C SER A 103 9.03 -12.65 2.86
N PRO A 104 9.89 -11.62 2.71
CA PRO A 104 9.53 -10.47 1.85
C PRO A 104 9.16 -10.87 0.43
N GLN A 105 9.84 -11.87 -0.15
CA GLN A 105 9.53 -12.38 -1.49
C GLN A 105 8.15 -13.02 -1.55
N GLU A 106 7.80 -13.81 -0.53
CA GLU A 106 6.48 -14.44 -0.44
C GLU A 106 5.38 -13.39 -0.27
N LEU A 107 5.61 -12.37 0.56
CA LEU A 107 4.68 -11.24 0.70
C LEU A 107 4.53 -10.48 -0.60
N GLY A 108 5.62 -10.25 -1.32
CA GLY A 108 5.59 -9.62 -2.64
C GLY A 108 4.76 -10.42 -3.64
N ALA A 109 4.93 -11.74 -3.65
CA ALA A 109 4.15 -12.62 -4.53
C ALA A 109 2.66 -12.58 -4.17
N LEU A 110 2.33 -12.62 -2.89
CA LEU A 110 0.95 -12.51 -2.43
C LEU A 110 0.35 -11.15 -2.78
N ALA A 111 1.11 -10.07 -2.56
CA ALA A 111 0.68 -8.72 -2.92
C ALA A 111 0.42 -8.59 -4.42
N GLN A 112 1.28 -9.16 -5.25
CA GLN A 112 1.09 -9.18 -6.70
C GLN A 112 -0.22 -9.90 -7.06
N HIS A 113 -0.44 -11.08 -6.50
CA HIS A 113 -1.64 -11.86 -6.74
C HIS A 113 -2.91 -11.08 -6.37
N VAL A 114 -2.92 -10.47 -5.19
CA VAL A 114 -4.06 -9.67 -4.71
C VAL A 114 -4.26 -8.44 -5.58
N GLY A 115 -3.18 -7.74 -5.93
CA GLY A 115 -3.24 -6.56 -6.78
C GLY A 115 -3.74 -6.84 -8.18
N GLU A 116 -3.49 -8.02 -8.71
CA GLU A 116 -3.96 -8.43 -10.04
C GLU A 116 -5.41 -8.93 -10.04
N ASN A 117 -5.81 -9.64 -8.99
CA ASN A 117 -7.11 -10.32 -8.95
C ASN A 117 -8.16 -9.60 -8.10
N HIS A 118 -7.74 -8.86 -7.09
CA HIS A 118 -8.65 -8.19 -6.13
C HIS A 118 -8.22 -6.75 -5.83
N PRO A 119 -7.99 -5.92 -6.88
CA PRO A 119 -7.47 -4.56 -6.66
C PRO A 119 -8.44 -3.68 -5.86
N ASP A 120 -9.74 -3.81 -6.08
CA ASP A 120 -10.74 -2.99 -5.40
C ASP A 120 -10.82 -3.31 -3.92
N ALA A 121 -10.80 -4.60 -3.57
CA ALA A 121 -10.82 -5.02 -2.17
C ALA A 121 -9.55 -4.57 -1.46
N LEU A 122 -8.40 -4.68 -2.12
CA LEU A 122 -7.12 -4.23 -1.58
C LEU A 122 -7.11 -2.72 -1.35
N ALA A 123 -7.57 -1.95 -2.33
CA ALA A 123 -7.63 -0.48 -2.22
C ALA A 123 -8.55 -0.05 -1.07
N GLY A 124 -9.69 -0.72 -0.91
CA GLY A 124 -10.61 -0.44 0.18
C GLY A 124 -10.00 -0.71 1.55
N LEU A 125 -9.33 -1.84 1.72
CA LEU A 125 -8.68 -2.20 2.98
C LEU A 125 -7.52 -1.28 3.30
N LEU A 126 -6.66 -0.99 2.32
CA LEU A 126 -5.55 -0.06 2.51
C LEU A 126 -6.05 1.34 2.84
N GLY A 127 -7.09 1.80 2.15
CA GLY A 127 -7.70 3.09 2.42
C GLY A 127 -8.22 3.21 3.84
N ASN A 128 -8.90 2.17 4.34
CA ASN A 128 -9.40 2.14 5.70
C ASN A 128 -8.27 2.10 6.73
N GLN A 129 -7.25 1.28 6.50
CA GLN A 129 -6.11 1.17 7.42
C GLN A 129 -5.29 2.46 7.47
N LEU A 130 -5.01 3.06 6.33
CA LEU A 130 -4.20 4.28 6.25
C LEU A 130 -5.01 5.52 6.68
N GLY A 131 -6.32 5.52 6.40
CA GLY A 131 -7.19 6.64 6.73
C GLY A 131 -7.66 6.68 8.18
N SER A 132 -7.53 5.59 8.94
CA SER A 132 -7.99 5.52 10.33
C SER A 132 -7.01 6.14 11.33
N GLY A 133 -5.87 6.64 10.89
CA GLY A 133 -4.95 7.48 11.67
C GLY A 133 -4.02 6.75 12.63
N GLY A 134 -4.38 5.62 13.14
CA GLY A 134 -3.66 4.99 14.25
C GLY A 134 -2.42 4.19 13.88
N GLY A 135 -2.24 3.80 12.63
CA GLY A 135 -1.13 2.95 12.21
C GLY A 135 -0.64 3.23 10.80
N GLY A 136 -1.09 4.33 10.21
CA GLY A 136 -0.82 4.65 8.81
C GLY A 136 0.66 4.72 8.46
N GLY A 137 1.48 5.33 9.32
CA GLY A 137 2.91 5.45 9.08
C GLY A 137 3.64 4.11 9.01
N GLY A 138 3.28 3.18 9.89
CA GLY A 138 3.87 1.84 9.90
C GLY A 138 3.48 1.02 8.67
N MET A 139 2.22 1.08 8.30
CA MET A 139 1.71 0.37 7.11
C MET A 139 2.33 0.93 5.82
N LEU A 140 2.48 2.24 5.74
CA LEU A 140 3.09 2.88 4.57
C LEU A 140 4.53 2.42 4.36
N SER A 141 5.31 2.23 5.42
CA SER A 141 6.67 1.74 5.28
C SER A 141 6.73 0.31 4.73
N LEU A 142 5.71 -0.49 5.00
CA LEU A 142 5.61 -1.86 4.44
C LEU A 142 5.28 -1.86 2.95
N LEU A 143 4.60 -0.84 2.48
CA LEU A 143 4.23 -0.74 1.06
C LEU A 143 5.40 -0.41 0.14
N GLY A 144 6.50 0.11 0.70
CA GLY A 144 7.68 0.49 -0.07
C GLY A 144 7.57 1.86 -0.74
N ASN A 145 8.71 2.44 -1.08
CA ASN A 145 8.80 3.80 -1.61
C ASN A 145 8.03 3.99 -2.94
N PRO A 146 8.10 3.07 -3.92
CA PRO A 146 7.38 3.28 -5.18
C PRO A 146 5.86 3.42 -4.99
N MET A 147 5.27 2.57 -4.15
CA MET A 147 3.84 2.62 -3.87
C MET A 147 3.46 3.89 -3.12
N VAL A 148 4.21 4.24 -2.07
CA VAL A 148 3.97 5.44 -1.27
C VAL A 148 4.04 6.70 -2.13
N ARG A 149 5.04 6.78 -3.00
CA ARG A 149 5.20 7.91 -3.91
C ARG A 149 4.01 8.05 -4.85
N GLN A 150 3.57 6.94 -5.41
CA GLN A 150 2.45 6.92 -6.35
C GLN A 150 1.14 7.33 -5.65
N VAL A 151 0.90 6.81 -4.46
CA VAL A 151 -0.25 7.20 -3.64
C VAL A 151 -0.21 8.70 -3.34
N GLY A 152 0.95 9.21 -2.95
CA GLY A 152 1.13 10.63 -2.64
C GLY A 152 0.82 11.53 -3.83
N MET A 153 1.32 11.18 -5.00
CA MET A 153 1.05 11.95 -6.22
C MET A 153 -0.44 11.93 -6.59
N SER A 154 -1.06 10.76 -6.56
CA SER A 154 -2.49 10.63 -6.87
C SER A 154 -3.34 11.40 -5.86
N LEU A 155 -3.01 11.30 -4.59
CA LEU A 155 -3.75 11.98 -3.52
C LEU A 155 -3.62 13.50 -3.63
N ALA A 156 -2.41 14.00 -3.91
CA ALA A 156 -2.16 15.42 -4.10
C ALA A 156 -3.00 16.00 -5.25
N GLN A 157 -3.10 15.27 -6.35
CA GLN A 157 -3.93 15.69 -7.49
C GLN A 157 -5.41 15.78 -7.12
N LYS A 158 -5.89 14.86 -6.27
CA LYS A 158 -7.29 14.87 -5.83
C LYS A 158 -7.58 15.98 -4.83
N MET A 159 -6.59 16.40 -4.06
CA MET A 159 -6.74 17.45 -3.05
C MET A 159 -6.53 18.86 -3.62
N LEU A 160 -6.00 18.97 -4.83
CA LEU A 160 -5.92 20.24 -5.53
C LEU A 160 -7.30 20.61 -6.10
#